data_c4c32d389470b297575808ea8aa92749
#
_entry.id   c4c32d389470b297575808ea8aa92749
#
_cell.length_a   1.000
_cell.length_b   1.000
_cell.length_c   1.000
_cell.angle_alpha   90.00
_cell.angle_beta   90.00
_cell.angle_gamma   90.00
#
_symmetry.space_group_name_H-M   'P 1'
#
loop_
_entity.id
_entity.type
_entity.pdbx_description
1 polymer ?
#
loop_
_entity_poly.entity_id
_entity_poly.type
_entity_poly.pdbx_seq_one_letter_code
_entity_poly.pdbx_strand_id
1 'polypeptide(L)'
;MLRRAWRSVCRYLKQTDTLLMVLALLICACGLVLIFSGCQSVKKVNPQRLILIQCIGIAAGFVGMIILSFCDFERFPWLWIPAALFNVAFQLSLKWLGKDVGGNKSWIPLGGINIQPGEVGKVIFIYTMASHMALLKDRKNHFLSILQLTLHMAVTAGAVFIISRDLGVTLMYPLIFITMLLIYGVSLWWMGAAGLCAAAALPVLWHFMDQGHRERILVVFDPAISEKRAWHAKQTVMAISNGQLTGDGYLHGARTQGGWIPEAHCDSIFAVCAEEFGFIGAMVLLALLTALVLRIFYDCWRATDTFSAMVCAGVGGMFLWQIAINVTMNLGVFPVIGLTLPLVSSGGSSVLITLASLGLVCGAVRRIKPTWIRSEND
;
A
#
# COMPACT_ATOMS: atom_id res chain seq x y z
N MET A 1 -12.79 -35.75 9.98
CA MET A 1 -11.87 -34.68 9.62
C MET A 1 -12.59 -33.38 9.23
N LEU A 2 -13.53 -33.37 8.29
CA LEU A 2 -14.24 -32.17 7.80
C LEU A 2 -14.92 -31.36 8.94
N ARG A 3 -15.62 -31.99 9.90
CA ARG A 3 -16.27 -31.27 11.02
C ARG A 3 -15.27 -30.57 11.96
N ARG A 4 -14.05 -31.13 12.16
CA ARG A 4 -12.99 -30.46 12.95
C ARG A 4 -12.42 -29.27 12.20
N ALA A 5 -12.12 -29.42 10.90
CA ALA A 5 -11.64 -28.32 10.05
C ALA A 5 -12.67 -27.18 10.00
N TRP A 6 -13.96 -27.50 9.81
CA TRP A 6 -15.03 -26.51 9.82
C TRP A 6 -15.13 -25.73 11.14
N ARG A 7 -15.06 -26.44 12.28
CA ARG A 7 -15.05 -25.79 13.61
C ARG A 7 -13.83 -24.86 13.78
N SER A 8 -12.66 -25.26 13.29
CA SER A 8 -11.45 -24.43 13.36
C SER A 8 -11.61 -23.15 12.52
N VAL A 9 -12.17 -23.24 11.31
CA VAL A 9 -12.47 -22.08 10.45
C VAL A 9 -13.50 -21.17 11.12
N CYS A 10 -14.63 -21.72 11.64
CA CYS A 10 -15.64 -20.92 12.33
C CYS A 10 -15.06 -20.23 13.57
N ARG A 11 -14.15 -20.90 14.30
CA ARG A 11 -13.47 -20.32 15.46
C ARG A 11 -12.56 -19.17 15.03
N TYR A 12 -11.77 -19.35 13.97
CA TYR A 12 -10.92 -18.31 13.42
C TYR A 12 -11.73 -17.08 12.99
N LEU A 13 -12.82 -17.27 12.23
CA LEU A 13 -13.70 -16.19 11.80
C LEU A 13 -14.36 -15.43 12.97
N LYS A 14 -14.68 -16.10 14.06
CA LYS A 14 -15.21 -15.45 15.29
C LYS A 14 -14.13 -14.65 16.03
N GLN A 15 -12.88 -15.04 15.94
CA GLN A 15 -11.78 -14.39 16.66
C GLN A 15 -11.13 -13.24 15.86
N THR A 16 -11.28 -13.21 14.55
CA THR A 16 -10.74 -12.18 13.65
C THR A 16 -11.82 -11.18 13.21
N ASP A 17 -11.41 -10.19 12.44
CA ASP A 17 -12.34 -9.25 11.81
C ASP A 17 -12.83 -9.82 10.47
N THR A 18 -13.99 -10.46 10.50
CA THR A 18 -14.65 -11.01 9.31
C THR A 18 -15.06 -9.94 8.31
N LEU A 19 -15.49 -8.75 8.77
CA LEU A 19 -15.88 -7.66 7.87
C LEU A 19 -14.69 -7.17 7.05
N LEU A 20 -13.53 -7.01 7.69
CA LEU A 20 -12.28 -6.63 7.01
C LEU A 20 -11.92 -7.66 5.93
N MET A 21 -12.04 -8.96 6.23
CA MET A 21 -11.76 -10.03 5.28
C MET A 21 -12.73 -10.02 4.08
N VAL A 22 -14.02 -9.81 4.33
CA VAL A 22 -15.05 -9.72 3.29
C VAL A 22 -14.82 -8.50 2.40
N LEU A 23 -14.52 -7.34 2.98
CA LEU A 23 -14.19 -6.13 2.21
C LEU A 23 -12.96 -6.34 1.33
N ALA A 24 -11.90 -6.93 1.88
CA ALA A 24 -10.69 -7.24 1.11
C ALA A 24 -10.99 -8.19 -0.07
N LEU A 25 -11.82 -9.23 0.15
CA LEU A 25 -12.22 -10.16 -0.90
C LEU A 25 -13.05 -9.48 -1.99
N LEU A 26 -14.02 -8.65 -1.61
CA LEU A 26 -14.85 -7.90 -2.56
C LEU A 26 -14.00 -6.95 -3.42
N ILE A 27 -13.06 -6.23 -2.81
CA ILE A 27 -12.15 -5.32 -3.52
C ILE A 27 -11.26 -6.11 -4.48
N CYS A 28 -10.71 -7.26 -4.07
CA CYS A 28 -9.94 -8.14 -4.95
C CYS A 28 -10.79 -8.65 -6.13
N ALA A 29 -12.05 -9.00 -5.91
CA ALA A 29 -12.97 -9.43 -6.97
C ALA A 29 -13.22 -8.29 -7.98
N CYS A 30 -13.49 -7.07 -7.51
CA CYS A 30 -13.57 -5.89 -8.38
C CYS A 30 -12.26 -5.68 -9.17
N GLY A 31 -11.11 -5.84 -8.51
CA GLY A 31 -9.80 -5.75 -9.14
C GLY A 31 -9.61 -6.74 -10.28
N LEU A 32 -10.01 -8.01 -10.10
CA LEU A 32 -9.92 -9.04 -11.16
C LEU A 32 -10.75 -8.67 -12.40
N VAL A 33 -11.96 -8.13 -12.20
CA VAL A 33 -12.82 -7.67 -13.30
C VAL A 33 -12.15 -6.53 -14.06
N LEU A 34 -11.62 -5.54 -13.36
CA LEU A 34 -10.97 -4.37 -13.96
C LEU A 34 -9.65 -4.74 -14.65
N ILE A 35 -8.83 -5.61 -14.04
CA ILE A 35 -7.57 -6.10 -14.63
C ILE A 35 -7.86 -6.83 -15.94
N PHE A 36 -8.91 -7.66 -15.99
CA PHE A 36 -9.28 -8.37 -17.21
C PHE A 36 -9.56 -7.38 -18.35
N SER A 37 -10.35 -6.34 -18.08
CA SER A 37 -10.64 -5.33 -19.09
C SER A 37 -9.39 -4.53 -19.49
N GLY A 38 -8.65 -3.99 -18.50
CA GLY A 38 -7.46 -3.19 -18.75
C GLY A 38 -6.32 -3.91 -19.49
N CYS A 39 -6.33 -5.25 -19.50
CA CYS A 39 -5.32 -6.04 -20.19
C CYS A 39 -5.65 -6.36 -21.66
N GLN A 40 -6.91 -6.25 -22.09
CA GLN A 40 -7.34 -6.68 -23.43
C GLN A 40 -6.61 -5.93 -24.54
N SER A 41 -6.34 -4.65 -24.34
CA SER A 41 -5.70 -3.78 -25.35
C SER A 41 -4.16 -3.83 -25.32
N VAL A 42 -3.55 -4.46 -24.33
CA VAL A 42 -2.10 -4.49 -24.18
C VAL A 42 -1.49 -5.64 -24.96
N LYS A 43 -1.05 -5.39 -26.20
CA LYS A 43 -0.52 -6.41 -27.15
C LYS A 43 0.61 -7.31 -26.60
N LYS A 44 1.33 -6.88 -25.55
CA LYS A 44 2.49 -7.62 -24.99
C LYS A 44 2.14 -8.44 -23.74
N VAL A 45 0.92 -8.35 -23.24
CA VAL A 45 0.49 -9.00 -22.00
C VAL A 45 -0.54 -10.08 -22.34
N ASN A 46 -0.31 -11.30 -21.86
CA ASN A 46 -1.34 -12.34 -21.93
C ASN A 46 -2.32 -12.17 -20.76
N PRO A 47 -3.58 -11.78 -21.01
CA PRO A 47 -4.56 -11.52 -19.96
C PRO A 47 -4.79 -12.72 -19.04
N GLN A 48 -4.85 -13.93 -19.61
CA GLN A 48 -5.09 -15.17 -18.84
C GLN A 48 -3.95 -15.45 -17.86
N ARG A 49 -2.69 -15.26 -18.31
CA ARG A 49 -1.51 -15.44 -17.44
C ARG A 49 -1.49 -14.41 -16.31
N LEU A 50 -1.84 -13.15 -16.61
CA LEU A 50 -1.83 -12.10 -15.60
C LEU A 50 -2.90 -12.34 -14.54
N ILE A 51 -4.11 -12.73 -14.95
CA ILE A 51 -5.19 -13.08 -14.03
C ILE A 51 -4.82 -14.29 -13.18
N LEU A 52 -4.20 -15.31 -13.78
CA LEU A 52 -3.74 -16.48 -13.02
C LEU A 52 -2.73 -16.07 -11.93
N ILE A 53 -1.74 -15.25 -12.28
CA ILE A 53 -0.75 -14.72 -11.32
C ILE A 53 -1.46 -13.90 -10.22
N GLN A 54 -2.45 -13.09 -10.58
CA GLN A 54 -3.23 -12.30 -9.62
C GLN A 54 -4.04 -13.20 -8.69
N CYS A 55 -4.72 -14.23 -9.20
CA CYS A 55 -5.46 -15.21 -8.39
C CYS A 55 -4.54 -15.97 -7.43
N ILE A 56 -3.35 -16.39 -7.90
CA ILE A 56 -2.34 -17.03 -7.07
C ILE A 56 -1.87 -16.06 -5.98
N GLY A 57 -1.61 -14.79 -6.34
CA GLY A 57 -1.24 -13.74 -5.40
C GLY A 57 -2.30 -13.50 -4.34
N ILE A 58 -3.58 -13.44 -4.72
CA ILE A 58 -4.72 -13.31 -3.80
C ILE A 58 -4.78 -14.52 -2.86
N ALA A 59 -4.75 -15.73 -3.38
CA ALA A 59 -4.82 -16.95 -2.57
C ALA A 59 -3.64 -17.03 -1.58
N ALA A 60 -2.42 -16.82 -2.06
CA ALA A 60 -1.22 -16.80 -1.22
C ALA A 60 -1.27 -15.63 -0.19
N GLY A 61 -1.81 -14.47 -0.58
CA GLY A 61 -2.00 -13.34 0.31
C GLY A 61 -2.98 -13.62 1.45
N PHE A 62 -4.11 -14.29 1.17
CA PHE A 62 -5.04 -14.74 2.22
C PHE A 62 -4.41 -15.78 3.15
N VAL A 63 -3.61 -16.71 2.62
CA VAL A 63 -2.84 -17.65 3.45
C VAL A 63 -1.84 -16.88 4.32
N GLY A 64 -1.11 -15.91 3.76
CA GLY A 64 -0.20 -15.03 4.49
C GLY A 64 -0.92 -14.24 5.57
N MET A 65 -2.10 -13.69 5.27
CA MET A 65 -2.95 -12.98 6.22
C MET A 65 -3.33 -13.87 7.40
N ILE A 66 -3.74 -15.12 7.15
CA ILE A 66 -4.06 -16.09 8.19
C ILE A 66 -2.82 -16.40 9.04
N ILE A 67 -1.68 -16.72 8.41
CA ILE A 67 -0.42 -17.04 9.12
C ILE A 67 0.00 -15.87 10.02
N LEU A 68 0.08 -14.64 9.48
CA LEU A 68 0.51 -13.47 10.24
C LEU A 68 -0.47 -13.11 11.37
N SER A 69 -1.77 -13.42 11.23
CA SER A 69 -2.75 -13.21 12.29
C SER A 69 -2.55 -14.11 13.50
N PHE A 70 -1.82 -15.22 13.35
CA PHE A 70 -1.46 -16.12 14.47
C PHE A 70 -0.12 -15.75 15.11
N CYS A 71 0.71 -14.91 14.47
CA CYS A 71 2.00 -14.53 15.00
C CYS A 71 1.88 -13.49 16.11
N ASP A 72 2.36 -13.83 17.30
CA ASP A 72 2.40 -12.90 18.46
C ASP A 72 3.71 -12.11 18.45
N PHE A 73 3.83 -11.15 17.54
CA PHE A 73 5.03 -10.32 17.38
C PHE A 73 5.36 -9.46 18.61
N GLU A 74 4.39 -9.17 19.46
CA GLU A 74 4.56 -8.39 20.67
C GLU A 74 5.41 -9.11 21.73
N ARG A 75 5.40 -10.46 21.71
CA ARG A 75 6.19 -11.25 22.67
C ARG A 75 7.70 -11.08 22.54
N PHE A 76 8.16 -10.60 21.39
CA PHE A 76 9.57 -10.48 21.05
C PHE A 76 9.93 -9.04 20.67
N PRO A 77 9.85 -8.08 21.63
CA PRO A 77 10.06 -6.67 21.33
C PRO A 77 11.49 -6.37 20.82
N TRP A 78 12.47 -7.23 21.11
CA TRP A 78 13.84 -7.10 20.61
C TRP A 78 14.00 -7.42 19.11
N LEU A 79 13.02 -8.12 18.51
CA LEU A 79 13.05 -8.47 17.07
C LEU A 79 12.93 -7.25 16.14
N TRP A 80 12.50 -6.09 16.64
CA TRP A 80 12.37 -4.92 15.77
C TRP A 80 13.72 -4.45 15.21
N ILE A 81 14.83 -4.55 16.01
CA ILE A 81 16.17 -4.16 15.53
C ILE A 81 16.64 -5.07 14.39
N PRO A 82 16.71 -6.40 14.55
CA PRO A 82 17.11 -7.27 13.44
C PRO A 82 16.17 -7.19 12.25
N ALA A 83 14.85 -6.97 12.46
CA ALA A 83 13.91 -6.78 11.37
C ALA A 83 14.14 -5.44 10.62
N ALA A 84 14.46 -4.35 11.31
CA ALA A 84 14.82 -3.08 10.70
C ALA A 84 16.13 -3.20 9.89
N LEU A 85 17.14 -3.87 10.45
CA LEU A 85 18.39 -4.15 9.73
C LEU A 85 18.16 -5.04 8.52
N PHE A 86 17.32 -6.08 8.65
CA PHE A 86 16.92 -6.93 7.53
C PHE A 86 16.22 -6.12 6.45
N ASN A 87 15.33 -5.18 6.81
CA ASN A 87 14.66 -4.32 5.84
C ASN A 87 15.65 -3.53 5.00
N VAL A 88 16.63 -2.87 5.64
CA VAL A 88 17.69 -2.14 4.95
C VAL A 88 18.54 -3.06 4.08
N ALA A 89 18.96 -4.22 4.62
CA ALA A 89 19.74 -5.22 3.87
C ALA A 89 18.96 -5.77 2.67
N PHE A 90 17.65 -5.98 2.81
CA PHE A 90 16.78 -6.43 1.73
C PHE A 90 16.66 -5.38 0.63
N GLN A 91 16.57 -4.09 0.96
CA GLN A 91 16.68 -3.02 -0.04
C GLN A 91 18.05 -3.03 -0.72
N LEU A 92 19.13 -3.21 0.04
CA LEU A 92 20.50 -3.27 -0.52
C LEU A 92 20.67 -4.42 -1.54
N SER A 93 19.97 -5.53 -1.38
CA SER A 93 20.05 -6.67 -2.30
C SER A 93 19.66 -6.33 -3.75
N LEU A 94 18.86 -5.24 -3.94
CA LEU A 94 18.52 -4.71 -5.27
C LEU A 94 19.73 -4.31 -6.10
N LYS A 95 20.87 -3.95 -5.49
CA LYS A 95 22.09 -3.60 -6.23
C LYS A 95 22.62 -4.77 -7.04
N TRP A 96 22.47 -5.99 -6.52
CA TRP A 96 22.98 -7.21 -7.14
C TRP A 96 21.91 -8.03 -7.86
N LEU A 97 20.70 -8.10 -7.29
CA LEU A 97 19.61 -8.95 -7.77
C LEU A 97 18.55 -8.16 -8.56
N GLY A 98 18.60 -6.83 -8.51
CA GLY A 98 17.58 -5.96 -9.10
C GLY A 98 17.61 -5.96 -10.61
N LYS A 99 16.43 -6.12 -11.23
CA LYS A 99 16.20 -5.95 -12.66
C LYS A 99 15.79 -4.50 -12.94
N ASP A 100 16.38 -3.91 -13.97
CA ASP A 100 15.99 -2.58 -14.44
C ASP A 100 14.66 -2.67 -15.19
N VAL A 101 13.65 -1.95 -14.70
CA VAL A 101 12.34 -1.80 -15.33
C VAL A 101 12.02 -0.31 -15.39
N GLY A 102 12.01 0.26 -16.58
CA GLY A 102 11.69 1.68 -16.76
C GLY A 102 12.70 2.66 -16.17
N GLY A 103 13.97 2.27 -16.04
CA GLY A 103 15.05 3.10 -15.48
C GLY A 103 15.23 2.96 -13.97
N ASN A 104 14.43 2.12 -13.30
CA ASN A 104 14.53 1.89 -11.86
C ASN A 104 14.82 0.42 -11.57
N LYS A 105 15.83 0.16 -10.73
CA LYS A 105 16.14 -1.20 -10.23
C LYS A 105 15.29 -1.51 -9.00
N SER A 106 14.00 -1.73 -9.18
CA SER A 106 13.04 -1.88 -8.06
C SER A 106 12.51 -3.30 -7.88
N TRP A 107 12.81 -4.21 -8.83
CA TRP A 107 12.21 -5.55 -8.87
C TRP A 107 13.25 -6.67 -8.83
N ILE A 108 13.01 -7.69 -8.00
CA ILE A 108 13.79 -8.92 -7.97
C ILE A 108 12.96 -10.03 -8.64
N PRO A 109 13.44 -10.61 -9.77
CA PRO A 109 12.76 -11.71 -10.41
C PRO A 109 12.98 -13.01 -9.63
N LEU A 110 11.91 -13.67 -9.19
CA LEU A 110 11.93 -14.95 -8.50
C LEU A 110 10.99 -15.93 -9.22
N GLY A 111 11.56 -16.75 -10.12
CA GLY A 111 10.85 -17.89 -10.70
C GLY A 111 9.53 -17.57 -11.43
N GLY A 112 9.41 -16.38 -12.05
CA GLY A 112 8.19 -15.94 -12.76
C GLY A 112 7.32 -14.94 -12.02
N ILE A 113 7.62 -14.65 -10.75
CA ILE A 113 7.02 -13.57 -9.95
C ILE A 113 8.10 -12.52 -9.70
N ASN A 114 7.75 -11.25 -9.86
CA ASN A 114 8.64 -10.15 -9.51
C ASN A 114 8.26 -9.65 -8.11
N ILE A 115 9.22 -9.63 -7.19
CA ILE A 115 9.04 -9.07 -5.84
C ILE A 115 9.67 -7.69 -5.82
N GLN A 116 8.94 -6.71 -5.28
CA GLN A 116 9.45 -5.37 -5.03
C GLN A 116 9.83 -5.25 -3.54
N PRO A 117 11.12 -5.19 -3.19
CA PRO A 117 11.56 -5.08 -1.81
C PRO A 117 10.96 -3.88 -1.08
N GLY A 118 10.69 -2.78 -1.77
CA GLY A 118 10.03 -1.61 -1.21
C GLY A 118 8.60 -1.88 -0.71
N GLU A 119 7.85 -2.75 -1.38
CA GLU A 119 6.51 -3.16 -0.93
C GLU A 119 6.58 -3.99 0.36
N VAL A 120 7.46 -4.98 0.40
CA VAL A 120 7.73 -5.79 1.60
C VAL A 120 8.25 -4.90 2.73
N GLY A 121 9.15 -3.99 2.38
CA GLY A 121 9.78 -3.06 3.31
C GLY A 121 8.80 -2.15 4.05
N LYS A 122 7.70 -1.73 3.41
CA LYS A 122 6.64 -0.94 4.07
C LYS A 122 6.02 -1.72 5.23
N VAL A 123 5.73 -2.99 5.04
CA VAL A 123 5.10 -3.85 6.07
C VAL A 123 6.08 -4.11 7.23
N ILE A 124 7.36 -4.39 6.91
CA ILE A 124 8.40 -4.53 7.92
C ILE A 124 8.60 -3.21 8.68
N PHE A 125 8.58 -2.07 7.98
CA PHE A 125 8.68 -0.74 8.59
C PHE A 125 7.54 -0.48 9.57
N ILE A 126 6.29 -0.79 9.19
CA ILE A 126 5.13 -0.64 10.07
C ILE A 126 5.33 -1.45 11.36
N TYR A 127 5.75 -2.71 11.24
CA TYR A 127 6.03 -3.57 12.38
C TYR A 127 7.14 -3.02 13.27
N THR A 128 8.28 -2.65 12.68
CA THR A 128 9.45 -2.17 13.44
C THR A 128 9.20 -0.81 14.07
N MET A 129 8.48 0.08 13.39
CA MET A 129 8.09 1.38 13.91
C MET A 129 7.06 1.24 15.04
N ALA A 130 6.06 0.36 14.90
CA ALA A 130 5.08 0.08 15.95
C ALA A 130 5.75 -0.47 17.22
N SER A 131 6.70 -1.39 17.06
CA SER A 131 7.49 -1.92 18.18
C SER A 131 8.34 -0.84 18.85
N HIS A 132 9.01 0.00 18.06
CA HIS A 132 9.83 1.10 18.57
C HIS A 132 8.98 2.15 19.32
N MET A 133 7.81 2.52 18.78
CA MET A 133 6.86 3.40 19.45
C MET A 133 6.33 2.78 20.76
N ALA A 134 6.02 1.49 20.78
CA ALA A 134 5.56 0.80 21.98
C ALA A 134 6.59 0.84 23.11
N LEU A 135 7.91 0.72 22.79
CA LEU A 135 8.99 0.85 23.75
C LEU A 135 9.15 2.27 24.30
N LEU A 136 8.81 3.29 23.51
CA LEU A 136 8.94 4.70 23.87
C LEU A 136 7.66 5.33 24.42
N LYS A 137 6.61 4.55 24.69
CA LYS A 137 5.26 5.04 25.05
C LYS A 137 5.26 6.05 26.20
N ASP A 138 6.06 5.80 27.25
CA ASP A 138 6.12 6.65 28.45
C ASP A 138 6.91 7.96 28.24
N ARG A 139 7.66 8.06 27.14
CA ARG A 139 8.50 9.20 26.77
C ARG A 139 8.19 9.75 25.38
N LYS A 140 6.97 9.57 24.89
CA LYS A 140 6.57 9.86 23.50
C LYS A 140 6.81 11.30 23.05
N ASN A 141 6.76 12.27 23.97
CA ASN A 141 7.00 13.71 23.70
C ASN A 141 8.42 14.17 24.05
N HIS A 142 9.30 13.26 24.42
CA HIS A 142 10.69 13.62 24.72
C HIS A 142 11.48 13.80 23.40
N PHE A 143 12.33 14.83 23.33
CA PHE A 143 13.12 15.15 22.13
C PHE A 143 13.88 13.94 21.57
N LEU A 144 14.59 13.19 22.42
CA LEU A 144 15.36 12.02 21.99
C LEU A 144 14.48 10.91 21.41
N SER A 145 13.27 10.72 21.94
CA SER A 145 12.33 9.72 21.40
C SER A 145 11.86 10.10 20.01
N ILE A 146 11.52 11.37 19.78
CA ILE A 146 11.10 11.87 18.48
C ILE A 146 12.26 11.81 17.49
N LEU A 147 13.46 12.18 17.92
CA LEU A 147 14.66 12.08 17.09
C LEU A 147 14.95 10.63 16.67
N GLN A 148 14.83 9.66 17.59
CA GLN A 148 15.02 8.23 17.30
C GLN A 148 13.99 7.70 16.31
N LEU A 149 12.72 8.03 16.48
CA LEU A 149 11.65 7.62 15.57
C LEU A 149 11.83 8.25 14.19
N THR A 150 12.15 9.53 14.13
CA THR A 150 12.41 10.24 12.87
C THR A 150 13.63 9.69 12.15
N LEU A 151 14.71 9.39 12.88
CA LEU A 151 15.92 8.79 12.31
C LEU A 151 15.64 7.37 11.77
N HIS A 152 14.87 6.56 12.50
CA HIS A 152 14.44 5.23 12.02
C HIS A 152 13.67 5.34 10.69
N MET A 153 12.72 6.26 10.59
CA MET A 153 12.00 6.54 9.35
C MET A 153 12.95 7.03 8.25
N ALA A 154 13.81 8.01 8.55
CA ALA A 154 14.71 8.61 7.58
C ALA A 154 15.74 7.61 7.01
N VAL A 155 16.30 6.73 7.85
CA VAL A 155 17.23 5.67 7.41
C VAL A 155 16.52 4.69 6.48
N THR A 156 15.31 4.27 6.85
CA THR A 156 14.54 3.30 6.04
C THR A 156 14.11 3.90 4.70
N ALA A 157 13.51 5.09 4.72
CA ALA A 157 13.08 5.80 3.52
C ALA A 157 14.28 6.19 2.63
N GLY A 158 15.37 6.65 3.25
CA GLY A 158 16.61 6.99 2.57
C GLY A 158 17.26 5.80 1.87
N ALA A 159 17.26 4.63 2.51
CA ALA A 159 17.75 3.40 1.89
C ALA A 159 16.94 3.03 0.64
N VAL A 160 15.60 3.13 0.71
CA VAL A 160 14.73 2.90 -0.46
C VAL A 160 15.04 3.90 -1.57
N PHE A 161 15.09 5.19 -1.26
CA PHE A 161 15.34 6.24 -2.25
C PHE A 161 16.69 6.08 -2.97
N ILE A 162 17.75 5.88 -2.20
CA ILE A 162 19.13 5.80 -2.75
C ILE A 162 19.31 4.54 -3.60
N ILE A 163 18.66 3.44 -3.23
CA ILE A 163 18.90 2.14 -3.85
C ILE A 163 17.96 1.90 -5.03
N SER A 164 16.64 2.04 -4.81
CA SER A 164 15.63 1.75 -5.84
C SER A 164 15.31 2.94 -6.74
N ARG A 165 15.60 4.16 -6.29
CA ARG A 165 15.22 5.42 -6.95
C ARG A 165 13.72 5.49 -7.24
N ASP A 166 12.91 4.85 -6.41
CA ASP A 166 11.46 4.82 -6.55
C ASP A 166 10.82 5.86 -5.64
N LEU A 167 10.41 7.00 -6.22
CA LEU A 167 9.78 8.09 -5.49
C LEU A 167 8.45 7.68 -4.87
N GLY A 168 7.65 6.89 -5.58
CA GLY A 168 6.33 6.48 -5.12
C GLY A 168 6.43 5.68 -3.83
N VAL A 169 7.23 4.63 -3.84
CA VAL A 169 7.43 3.79 -2.66
C VAL A 169 8.12 4.58 -1.54
N THR A 170 9.13 5.40 -1.86
CA THR A 170 9.85 6.21 -0.85
C THR A 170 8.90 7.17 -0.12
N LEU A 171 7.99 7.82 -0.84
CA LEU A 171 7.02 8.77 -0.27
C LEU A 171 6.06 8.09 0.71
N MET A 172 5.79 6.80 0.55
CA MET A 172 4.91 6.07 1.45
C MET A 172 5.43 5.98 2.89
N TYR A 173 6.75 5.89 3.11
CA TYR A 173 7.33 5.77 4.46
C TYR A 173 7.05 6.97 5.36
N PRO A 174 7.35 8.23 4.96
CA PRO A 174 7.01 9.39 5.77
C PRO A 174 5.50 9.58 5.94
N LEU A 175 4.67 9.24 4.94
CA LEU A 175 3.22 9.36 5.05
C LEU A 175 2.62 8.35 6.04
N ILE A 176 3.09 7.10 6.02
CA ILE A 176 2.75 6.09 7.03
C ILE A 176 3.20 6.57 8.41
N PHE A 177 4.44 7.06 8.53
CA PHE A 177 4.99 7.56 9.79
C PHE A 177 4.18 8.72 10.37
N ILE A 178 3.78 9.71 9.55
CA ILE A 178 2.92 10.83 9.97
C ILE A 178 1.59 10.30 10.52
N THR A 179 0.95 9.34 9.84
CA THR A 179 -0.30 8.74 10.32
C THR A 179 -0.10 8.04 11.66
N MET A 180 0.99 7.30 11.82
CA MET A 180 1.32 6.65 13.08
C MET A 180 1.59 7.66 14.19
N LEU A 181 2.32 8.76 13.93
CA LEU A 181 2.59 9.82 14.92
C LEU A 181 1.31 10.53 15.37
N LEU A 182 0.38 10.82 14.45
CA LEU A 182 -0.91 11.44 14.74
C LEU A 182 -1.72 10.59 15.73
N ILE A 183 -1.81 9.29 15.48
CA ILE A 183 -2.57 8.35 16.31
C ILE A 183 -1.83 8.04 17.62
N TYR A 184 -0.50 8.01 17.60
CA TYR A 184 0.32 7.86 18.81
C TYR A 184 0.14 9.01 19.79
N GLY A 185 -0.37 10.17 19.32
CA GLY A 185 -0.65 11.33 20.15
C GLY A 185 0.63 12.08 20.55
N VAL A 186 1.56 12.21 19.61
CA VAL A 186 2.69 13.13 19.71
C VAL A 186 2.15 14.56 19.65
N SER A 187 2.72 15.44 20.45
CA SER A 187 2.34 16.87 20.47
C SER A 187 2.43 17.49 19.07
N LEU A 188 1.39 18.23 18.66
CA LEU A 188 1.34 18.91 17.35
C LEU A 188 2.51 19.87 17.13
N TRP A 189 3.10 20.40 18.21
CA TRP A 189 4.31 21.21 18.13
C TRP A 189 5.48 20.46 17.49
N TRP A 190 5.70 19.20 17.89
CA TRP A 190 6.75 18.38 17.30
C TRP A 190 6.47 18.03 15.84
N MET A 191 5.20 17.83 15.51
CA MET A 191 4.79 17.59 14.13
C MET A 191 4.99 18.85 13.28
N GLY A 192 4.68 20.04 13.81
CA GLY A 192 4.97 21.31 13.16
C GLY A 192 6.46 21.52 12.94
N ALA A 193 7.27 21.24 13.96
CA ALA A 193 8.73 21.32 13.85
C ALA A 193 9.29 20.33 12.81
N ALA A 194 8.81 19.08 12.80
CA ALA A 194 9.20 18.09 11.80
C ALA A 194 8.78 18.52 10.37
N GLY A 195 7.57 19.07 10.22
CA GLY A 195 7.10 19.64 8.96
C GLY A 195 7.96 20.80 8.45
N LEU A 196 8.37 21.69 9.36
CA LEU A 196 9.28 22.80 9.04
C LEU A 196 10.66 22.28 8.61
N CYS A 197 11.22 21.32 9.34
CA CYS A 197 12.47 20.67 8.97
C CYS A 197 12.38 19.95 7.60
N ALA A 198 11.26 19.25 7.34
CA ALA A 198 11.03 18.62 6.04
C ALA A 198 10.94 19.67 4.92
N ALA A 199 10.24 20.77 5.13
CA ALA A 199 10.16 21.87 4.18
C ALA A 199 11.53 22.51 3.92
N ALA A 200 12.33 22.72 4.96
CA ALA A 200 13.70 23.21 4.82
C ALA A 200 14.64 22.22 4.09
N ALA A 201 14.36 20.92 4.18
CA ALA A 201 15.11 19.89 3.46
C ALA A 201 14.73 19.77 1.97
N LEU A 202 13.55 20.27 1.54
CA LEU A 202 13.08 20.16 0.15
C LEU A 202 14.07 20.71 -0.88
N PRO A 203 14.70 21.90 -0.72
CA PRO A 203 15.67 22.40 -1.68
C PRO A 203 16.89 21.49 -1.82
N VAL A 204 17.33 20.89 -0.71
CA VAL A 204 18.46 19.95 -0.68
C VAL A 204 18.07 18.66 -1.40
N LEU A 205 16.91 18.09 -1.10
CA LEU A 205 16.38 16.91 -1.80
C LEU A 205 16.21 17.16 -3.29
N TRP A 206 15.69 18.35 -3.66
CA TRP A 206 15.56 18.76 -5.05
C TRP A 206 16.89 18.74 -5.80
N HIS A 207 17.98 19.18 -5.15
CA HIS A 207 19.31 19.18 -5.75
C HIS A 207 19.81 17.75 -6.04
N PHE A 208 19.50 16.78 -5.19
CA PHE A 208 19.89 15.38 -5.35
C PHE A 208 18.95 14.55 -6.23
N MET A 209 17.80 15.10 -6.64
CA MET A 209 16.87 14.42 -7.53
C MET A 209 17.40 14.39 -8.98
N ASP A 210 17.30 13.22 -9.63
CA ASP A 210 17.56 13.06 -11.06
C ASP A 210 16.57 13.90 -11.90
N GLN A 211 16.99 14.31 -13.08
CA GLN A 211 16.15 15.09 -14.02
C GLN A 211 14.78 14.41 -14.23
N GLY A 212 14.76 13.09 -14.40
CA GLY A 212 13.53 12.34 -14.59
C GLY A 212 12.52 12.46 -13.43
N HIS A 213 12.99 12.58 -12.20
CA HIS A 213 12.12 12.80 -11.03
C HIS A 213 11.61 14.25 -10.96
N ARG A 214 12.48 15.23 -11.27
CA ARG A 214 12.09 16.64 -11.32
C ARG A 214 11.03 16.89 -12.39
N GLU A 215 11.20 16.31 -13.59
CA GLU A 215 10.21 16.39 -14.66
C GLU A 215 8.84 15.81 -14.24
N ARG A 216 8.81 14.70 -13.47
CA ARG A 216 7.54 14.14 -12.96
C ARG A 216 6.76 15.14 -12.10
N ILE A 217 7.46 15.93 -11.29
CA ILE A 217 6.83 16.92 -10.42
C ILE A 217 6.43 18.15 -11.24
N LEU A 218 7.34 18.65 -12.06
CA LEU A 218 7.14 19.90 -12.79
C LEU A 218 6.05 19.78 -13.88
N VAL A 219 5.88 18.61 -14.48
CA VAL A 219 4.90 18.38 -15.55
C VAL A 219 3.45 18.60 -15.11
N VAL A 220 3.19 18.53 -13.81
CA VAL A 220 1.85 18.82 -13.24
C VAL A 220 1.53 20.32 -13.36
N PHE A 221 2.56 21.17 -13.27
CA PHE A 221 2.43 22.63 -13.34
C PHE A 221 2.62 23.15 -14.76
N ASP A 222 3.53 22.54 -15.51
CA ASP A 222 3.81 22.89 -16.90
C ASP A 222 3.93 21.63 -17.78
N PRO A 223 2.88 21.27 -18.53
CA PRO A 223 2.86 20.12 -19.43
C PRO A 223 3.91 20.17 -20.54
N ALA A 224 4.45 21.34 -20.90
CA ALA A 224 5.45 21.50 -21.95
C ALA A 224 6.81 20.90 -21.57
N ILE A 225 7.09 20.72 -20.28
CA ILE A 225 8.37 20.17 -19.79
C ILE A 225 8.60 18.72 -20.26
N SER A 226 7.53 17.91 -20.36
CA SER A 226 7.63 16.53 -20.84
C SER A 226 6.32 16.08 -21.49
N GLU A 227 6.26 16.18 -22.82
CA GLU A 227 5.07 15.78 -23.59
C GLU A 227 4.62 14.34 -23.31
N LYS A 228 5.57 13.41 -23.17
CA LYS A 228 5.28 12.00 -22.89
C LYS A 228 4.56 11.81 -21.56
N ARG A 229 4.99 12.52 -20.51
CA ARG A 229 4.39 12.42 -19.15
C ARG A 229 3.07 13.17 -19.06
N ALA A 230 3.00 14.34 -19.68
CA ALA A 230 1.76 15.09 -19.82
C ALA A 230 0.72 14.30 -20.60
N TRP A 231 1.13 13.60 -21.67
CA TRP A 231 0.27 12.72 -22.43
C TRP A 231 -0.31 11.59 -21.56
N HIS A 232 0.50 10.94 -20.69
CA HIS A 232 0.03 9.91 -19.79
C HIS A 232 -1.11 10.43 -18.87
N ALA A 233 -0.87 11.51 -18.14
CA ALA A 233 -1.88 12.12 -17.28
C ALA A 233 -3.13 12.57 -18.07
N LYS A 234 -2.94 13.13 -19.26
CA LYS A 234 -4.03 13.54 -20.15
C LYS A 234 -4.91 12.37 -20.57
N GLN A 235 -4.31 11.20 -20.89
CA GLN A 235 -5.09 10.02 -21.28
C GLN A 235 -5.96 9.49 -20.15
N THR A 236 -5.45 9.43 -18.91
CA THR A 236 -6.23 8.98 -17.74
C THR A 236 -7.38 9.95 -17.43
N VAL A 237 -7.12 11.26 -17.44
CA VAL A 237 -8.17 12.27 -17.21
C VAL A 237 -9.24 12.21 -18.30
N MET A 238 -8.86 12.07 -19.57
CA MET A 238 -9.81 11.93 -20.67
C MET A 238 -10.65 10.66 -20.57
N ALA A 239 -10.06 9.53 -20.13
CA ALA A 239 -10.81 8.29 -19.90
C ALA A 239 -11.85 8.46 -18.79
N ILE A 240 -11.45 9.06 -17.66
CA ILE A 240 -12.38 9.35 -16.56
C ILE A 240 -13.53 10.27 -17.01
N SER A 241 -13.21 11.29 -17.83
CA SER A 241 -14.22 12.24 -18.34
C SER A 241 -15.19 11.57 -19.32
N ASN A 242 -14.71 10.63 -20.15
CA ASN A 242 -15.57 9.92 -21.11
C ASN A 242 -16.62 9.03 -20.41
N GLY A 243 -16.27 8.42 -19.29
CA GLY A 243 -17.16 7.55 -18.55
C GLY A 243 -18.43 8.21 -17.99
N GLN A 244 -18.48 9.53 -17.89
CA GLN A 244 -19.65 10.28 -17.42
C GLN A 244 -20.27 9.66 -16.15
N LEU A 245 -21.62 9.50 -16.11
CA LEU A 245 -22.33 8.98 -14.94
C LEU A 245 -22.35 7.45 -14.88
N THR A 246 -22.61 6.78 -15.99
CA THR A 246 -22.89 5.32 -16.06
C THR A 246 -21.77 4.50 -16.72
N GLY A 247 -20.81 5.16 -17.37
CA GLY A 247 -19.74 4.50 -18.12
C GLY A 247 -20.14 4.06 -19.54
N ASP A 248 -19.13 3.74 -20.33
CA ASP A 248 -19.28 3.22 -21.69
C ASP A 248 -19.73 1.73 -21.70
N GLY A 249 -19.73 1.07 -20.55
CA GLY A 249 -19.98 -0.36 -20.38
C GLY A 249 -18.70 -1.19 -20.27
N TYR A 250 -18.81 -2.32 -19.59
CA TYR A 250 -17.70 -3.26 -19.39
C TYR A 250 -17.16 -3.78 -20.72
N LEU A 251 -15.85 -3.71 -20.93
CA LEU A 251 -15.14 -4.03 -22.18
C LEU A 251 -15.50 -3.12 -23.37
N HIS A 252 -16.13 -1.98 -23.14
CA HIS A 252 -16.52 -1.03 -24.18
C HIS A 252 -15.85 0.35 -24.02
N GLY A 253 -15.04 0.56 -23.00
CA GLY A 253 -14.30 1.81 -22.80
C GLY A 253 -13.43 2.13 -24.02
N ALA A 254 -13.76 3.21 -24.73
CA ALA A 254 -13.11 3.54 -26.00
C ALA A 254 -11.58 3.72 -25.85
N ARG A 255 -11.12 4.34 -24.76
CA ARG A 255 -9.69 4.54 -24.49
C ARG A 255 -9.03 3.31 -23.90
N THR A 256 -9.72 2.61 -23.01
CA THR A 256 -9.24 1.35 -22.42
C THR A 256 -9.02 0.32 -23.52
N GLN A 257 -10.03 0.04 -24.33
CA GLN A 257 -9.95 -0.98 -25.39
C GLN A 257 -9.11 -0.51 -26.58
N GLY A 258 -9.03 0.79 -26.82
CA GLY A 258 -8.14 1.39 -27.82
C GLY A 258 -6.65 1.37 -27.45
N GLY A 259 -6.29 0.99 -26.20
CA GLY A 259 -4.90 0.94 -25.73
C GLY A 259 -4.28 2.33 -25.53
N TRP A 260 -5.12 3.35 -25.31
CA TRP A 260 -4.66 4.73 -25.08
C TRP A 260 -4.26 5.02 -23.65
N ILE A 261 -4.74 4.21 -22.68
CA ILE A 261 -4.42 4.37 -21.27
C ILE A 261 -3.12 3.63 -20.98
N PRO A 262 -2.03 4.34 -20.63
CA PRO A 262 -0.78 3.68 -20.25
C PRO A 262 -0.97 2.92 -18.94
N GLU A 263 -0.35 1.73 -18.82
CA GLU A 263 -0.38 0.89 -17.62
C GLU A 263 -1.81 0.71 -17.06
N ALA A 264 -2.81 0.54 -17.96
CA ALA A 264 -4.23 0.45 -17.64
C ALA A 264 -4.56 -0.63 -16.60
N HIS A 265 -3.80 -1.72 -16.56
CA HIS A 265 -3.98 -2.83 -15.62
C HIS A 265 -3.22 -2.62 -14.27
N CYS A 266 -2.36 -1.61 -14.17
CA CYS A 266 -1.52 -1.32 -13.00
C CYS A 266 -1.97 -0.04 -12.29
N ASP A 267 -1.21 1.05 -12.47
CA ASP A 267 -1.40 2.31 -11.78
C ASP A 267 -2.55 3.17 -12.32
N SER A 268 -2.98 2.94 -13.57
CA SER A 268 -4.11 3.66 -14.18
C SER A 268 -5.45 2.89 -14.11
N ILE A 269 -5.55 1.86 -13.25
CA ILE A 269 -6.76 1.01 -13.19
C ILE A 269 -8.01 1.76 -12.71
N PHE A 270 -7.83 2.83 -11.92
CA PHE A 270 -8.94 3.69 -11.52
C PHE A 270 -9.57 4.41 -12.72
N ALA A 271 -8.76 4.82 -13.71
CA ALA A 271 -9.26 5.43 -14.94
C ALA A 271 -10.05 4.41 -15.78
N VAL A 272 -9.64 3.14 -15.83
CA VAL A 272 -10.40 2.07 -16.46
C VAL A 272 -11.76 1.88 -15.79
N CYS A 273 -11.79 1.84 -14.46
CA CYS A 273 -13.03 1.74 -13.70
C CYS A 273 -13.98 2.91 -14.01
N ALA A 274 -13.44 4.13 -14.03
CA ALA A 274 -14.24 5.33 -14.28
C ALA A 274 -14.73 5.41 -15.72
N GLU A 275 -13.97 4.96 -16.73
CA GLU A 275 -14.40 4.93 -18.12
C GLU A 275 -15.50 3.90 -18.36
N GLU A 276 -15.32 2.67 -17.87
CA GLU A 276 -16.25 1.57 -18.17
C GLU A 276 -17.51 1.54 -17.29
N PHE A 277 -17.38 1.92 -16.01
CA PHE A 277 -18.48 1.90 -15.03
C PHE A 277 -18.95 3.29 -14.63
N GLY A 278 -18.36 4.35 -15.19
CA GLY A 278 -18.71 5.74 -14.96
C GLY A 278 -18.42 6.20 -13.54
N PHE A 279 -18.96 7.39 -13.22
CA PHE A 279 -18.86 7.98 -11.90
C PHE A 279 -19.44 7.06 -10.80
N ILE A 280 -20.56 6.38 -11.08
CA ILE A 280 -21.21 5.45 -10.13
C ILE A 280 -20.25 4.32 -9.77
N GLY A 281 -19.64 3.66 -10.77
CA GLY A 281 -18.70 2.57 -10.52
C GLY A 281 -17.45 3.01 -9.77
N ALA A 282 -16.89 4.17 -10.15
CA ALA A 282 -15.75 4.77 -9.46
C ALA A 282 -16.08 5.09 -7.98
N MET A 283 -17.27 5.63 -7.70
CA MET A 283 -17.72 5.92 -6.33
C MET A 283 -17.97 4.66 -5.51
N VAL A 284 -18.52 3.60 -6.10
CA VAL A 284 -18.68 2.30 -5.43
C VAL A 284 -17.31 1.71 -5.05
N LEU A 285 -16.34 1.74 -5.98
CA LEU A 285 -14.98 1.29 -5.70
C LEU A 285 -14.32 2.10 -4.58
N LEU A 286 -14.44 3.44 -4.63
CA LEU A 286 -13.91 4.32 -3.58
C LEU A 286 -14.61 4.10 -2.23
N ALA A 287 -15.92 3.84 -2.22
CA ALA A 287 -16.66 3.53 -1.01
C ALA A 287 -16.18 2.22 -0.36
N LEU A 288 -15.94 1.17 -1.15
CA LEU A 288 -15.38 -0.10 -0.66
C LEU A 288 -13.96 0.09 -0.08
N LEU A 289 -13.09 0.81 -0.78
CA LEU A 289 -11.74 1.11 -0.33
C LEU A 289 -11.75 1.96 0.94
N THR A 290 -12.62 2.98 0.99
CA THR A 290 -12.81 3.83 2.18
C THR A 290 -13.36 3.02 3.35
N ALA A 291 -14.33 2.15 3.12
CA ALA A 291 -14.87 1.27 4.15
C ALA A 291 -13.79 0.34 4.75
N LEU A 292 -12.88 -0.18 3.92
CA LEU A 292 -11.74 -0.97 4.37
C LEU A 292 -10.81 -0.14 5.28
N VAL A 293 -10.44 1.07 4.85
CA VAL A 293 -9.58 1.98 5.63
C VAL A 293 -10.23 2.36 6.96
N LEU A 294 -11.51 2.74 6.94
CA LEU A 294 -12.26 3.07 8.16
C LEU A 294 -12.37 1.87 9.10
N ARG A 295 -12.49 0.65 8.55
CA ARG A 295 -12.50 -0.57 9.36
C ARG A 295 -11.17 -0.80 10.05
N ILE A 296 -10.05 -0.59 9.37
CA ILE A 296 -8.71 -0.70 9.97
C ILE A 296 -8.53 0.35 11.09
N PHE A 297 -8.96 1.60 10.88
CA PHE A 297 -8.89 2.63 11.92
C PHE A 297 -9.86 2.39 13.08
N TYR A 298 -11.01 1.77 12.83
CA TYR A 298 -11.89 1.32 13.90
C TYR A 298 -11.22 0.25 14.77
N ASP A 299 -10.51 -0.70 14.17
CA ASP A 299 -9.74 -1.70 14.90
C ASP A 299 -8.55 -1.07 15.64
N CYS A 300 -7.92 -0.04 15.07
CA CYS A 300 -6.90 0.77 15.73
C CYS A 300 -7.45 1.43 17.02
N TRP A 301 -8.63 2.04 16.93
CA TRP A 301 -9.27 2.70 18.08
C TRP A 301 -9.65 1.71 19.19
N ARG A 302 -9.98 0.47 18.83
CA ARG A 302 -10.32 -0.60 19.79
C ARG A 302 -9.11 -1.30 20.39
N ALA A 303 -7.92 -1.07 19.87
CA ALA A 303 -6.70 -1.72 20.34
C ALA A 303 -6.42 -1.35 21.82
N THR A 304 -6.05 -2.34 22.61
CA THR A 304 -5.81 -2.19 24.06
C THR A 304 -4.37 -1.88 24.40
N ASP A 305 -3.45 -2.15 23.48
CA ASP A 305 -2.02 -1.93 23.63
C ASP A 305 -1.46 -1.03 22.52
N THR A 306 -0.38 -0.33 22.83
CA THR A 306 0.25 0.64 21.92
C THR A 306 0.77 -0.04 20.64
N PHE A 307 1.34 -1.24 20.75
CA PHE A 307 1.87 -1.95 19.59
C PHE A 307 0.76 -2.28 18.58
N SER A 308 -0.33 -2.90 19.03
CA SER A 308 -1.48 -3.25 18.18
C SER A 308 -2.12 -2.00 17.57
N ALA A 309 -2.28 -0.91 18.34
CA ALA A 309 -2.77 0.36 17.83
C ALA A 309 -1.88 0.90 16.71
N MET A 310 -0.55 0.90 16.91
CA MET A 310 0.39 1.43 15.93
C MET A 310 0.50 0.56 14.68
N VAL A 311 0.37 -0.76 14.80
CA VAL A 311 0.29 -1.66 13.64
C VAL A 311 -0.95 -1.32 12.78
N CYS A 312 -2.12 -1.21 13.41
CA CYS A 312 -3.35 -0.82 12.71
C CYS A 312 -3.24 0.58 12.11
N ALA A 313 -2.66 1.55 12.83
CA ALA A 313 -2.43 2.91 12.34
C ALA A 313 -1.51 2.92 11.12
N GLY A 314 -0.42 2.14 11.14
CA GLY A 314 0.53 2.04 10.04
C GLY A 314 -0.07 1.39 8.80
N VAL A 315 -0.80 0.27 8.96
CA VAL A 315 -1.49 -0.39 7.84
C VAL A 315 -2.61 0.49 7.30
N GLY A 316 -3.43 1.08 8.17
CA GLY A 316 -4.49 2.02 7.77
C GLY A 316 -3.93 3.23 7.02
N GLY A 317 -2.83 3.82 7.51
CA GLY A 317 -2.10 4.90 6.84
C GLY A 317 -1.54 4.48 5.49
N MET A 318 -0.98 3.28 5.37
CA MET A 318 -0.49 2.73 4.11
C MET A 318 -1.62 2.66 3.06
N PHE A 319 -2.77 2.08 3.41
CA PHE A 319 -3.92 2.02 2.51
C PHE A 319 -4.45 3.40 2.16
N LEU A 320 -4.66 4.26 3.16
CA LEU A 320 -5.19 5.62 2.98
C LEU A 320 -4.37 6.41 1.96
N TRP A 321 -3.07 6.51 2.17
CA TRP A 321 -2.20 7.31 1.32
C TRP A 321 -2.00 6.70 -0.06
N GLN A 322 -1.92 5.37 -0.15
CA GLN A 322 -1.77 4.70 -1.43
C GLN A 322 -3.02 4.89 -2.31
N ILE A 323 -4.22 4.80 -1.72
CA ILE A 323 -5.48 5.10 -2.41
C ILE A 323 -5.53 6.57 -2.82
N ALA A 324 -5.28 7.49 -1.88
CA ALA A 324 -5.35 8.93 -2.14
C ALA A 324 -4.40 9.36 -3.26
N ILE A 325 -3.15 8.91 -3.23
CA ILE A 325 -2.15 9.25 -4.24
C ILE A 325 -2.52 8.63 -5.60
N ASN A 326 -2.93 7.35 -5.64
CA ASN A 326 -3.31 6.72 -6.90
C ASN A 326 -4.50 7.44 -7.57
N VAL A 327 -5.54 7.74 -6.80
CA VAL A 327 -6.73 8.44 -7.33
C VAL A 327 -6.38 9.86 -7.80
N THR A 328 -5.65 10.64 -7.00
CA THR A 328 -5.26 12.01 -7.37
C THR A 328 -4.29 12.04 -8.55
N MET A 329 -3.44 11.03 -8.71
CA MET A 329 -2.57 10.85 -9.86
C MET A 329 -3.39 10.58 -11.15
N ASN A 330 -4.41 9.72 -11.08
CA ASN A 330 -5.29 9.44 -12.21
C ASN A 330 -6.18 10.65 -12.59
N LEU A 331 -6.52 11.49 -11.61
CA LEU A 331 -7.24 12.76 -11.82
C LEU A 331 -6.33 13.89 -12.34
N GLY A 332 -5.03 13.65 -12.52
CA GLY A 332 -4.08 14.66 -13.00
C GLY A 332 -3.70 15.74 -11.98
N VAL A 333 -4.11 15.60 -10.72
CA VAL A 333 -3.82 16.55 -9.63
C VAL A 333 -2.45 16.28 -8.99
N PHE A 334 -2.02 15.02 -9.00
CA PHE A 334 -0.73 14.59 -8.43
C PHE A 334 0.18 14.00 -9.52
N PRO A 335 1.52 14.13 -9.38
CA PRO A 335 2.45 13.57 -10.33
C PRO A 335 2.29 12.05 -10.53
N VAL A 336 2.47 11.57 -11.76
CA VAL A 336 2.47 10.13 -12.05
C VAL A 336 3.74 9.50 -11.49
N ILE A 337 3.65 8.87 -10.31
CA ILE A 337 4.78 8.24 -9.60
C ILE A 337 4.74 6.71 -9.59
N GLY A 338 3.74 6.10 -10.26
CA GLY A 338 3.68 4.65 -10.43
C GLY A 338 3.24 3.89 -9.19
N LEU A 339 2.37 4.45 -8.34
CA LEU A 339 1.76 3.74 -7.21
C LEU A 339 0.49 3.01 -7.63
N THR A 340 0.44 1.72 -7.34
CA THR A 340 -0.71 0.87 -7.62
C THR A 340 -1.86 1.11 -6.65
N LEU A 341 -3.11 0.91 -7.08
CA LEU A 341 -4.29 0.94 -6.20
C LEU A 341 -4.35 -0.37 -5.39
N PRO A 342 -4.29 -0.33 -4.04
CA PRO A 342 -4.15 -1.53 -3.23
C PRO A 342 -5.31 -2.51 -3.43
N LEU A 343 -5.03 -3.80 -3.56
CA LEU A 343 -5.95 -4.92 -3.80
C LEU A 343 -6.66 -4.90 -5.16
N VAL A 344 -6.64 -3.79 -5.91
CA VAL A 344 -7.34 -3.62 -7.19
C VAL A 344 -6.38 -3.79 -8.36
N SER A 345 -5.22 -3.12 -8.32
CA SER A 345 -4.25 -3.14 -9.42
C SER A 345 -3.60 -4.49 -9.61
N SER A 346 -3.17 -4.77 -10.83
CA SER A 346 -2.38 -5.97 -11.13
C SER A 346 -1.00 -5.89 -10.48
N GLY A 347 -0.62 -6.95 -9.81
CA GLY A 347 0.66 -7.09 -9.15
C GLY A 347 0.60 -8.23 -8.14
N GLY A 348 0.83 -9.48 -8.60
CA GLY A 348 0.70 -10.66 -7.75
C GLY A 348 1.47 -10.57 -6.43
N SER A 349 2.69 -10.00 -6.43
CA SER A 349 3.45 -9.75 -5.21
C SER A 349 2.90 -8.61 -4.36
N SER A 350 2.43 -7.53 -4.99
CA SER A 350 1.86 -6.38 -4.28
C SER A 350 0.57 -6.77 -3.56
N VAL A 351 -0.34 -7.49 -4.23
CA VAL A 351 -1.59 -7.99 -3.63
C VAL A 351 -1.30 -8.96 -2.49
N LEU A 352 -0.33 -9.89 -2.67
CA LEU A 352 0.09 -10.81 -1.62
C LEU A 352 0.54 -10.05 -0.38
N ILE A 353 1.45 -9.08 -0.54
CA ILE A 353 2.02 -8.30 0.58
C ILE A 353 0.94 -7.44 1.25
N THR A 354 0.06 -6.83 0.45
CA THR A 354 -1.02 -5.99 0.95
C THR A 354 -2.04 -6.81 1.76
N LEU A 355 -2.43 -8.00 1.28
CA LEU A 355 -3.28 -8.93 2.04
C LEU A 355 -2.56 -9.45 3.29
N ALA A 356 -1.28 -9.77 3.20
CA ALA A 356 -0.48 -10.19 4.35
C ALA A 356 -0.41 -9.10 5.43
N SER A 357 -0.34 -7.80 5.04
CA SER A 357 -0.37 -6.69 5.99
C SER A 357 -1.68 -6.61 6.77
N LEU A 358 -2.82 -6.94 6.14
CA LEU A 358 -4.11 -7.07 6.84
C LEU A 358 -4.08 -8.21 7.88
N GLY A 359 -3.21 -9.20 7.71
CA GLY A 359 -2.97 -10.24 8.71
C GLY A 359 -2.42 -9.71 10.02
N LEU A 360 -1.58 -8.66 9.97
CA LEU A 360 -1.10 -7.98 11.18
C LEU A 360 -2.26 -7.29 11.93
N VAL A 361 -3.19 -6.66 11.20
CA VAL A 361 -4.41 -6.06 11.77
C VAL A 361 -5.29 -7.13 12.40
N CYS A 362 -5.54 -8.24 11.69
CA CYS A 362 -6.29 -9.37 12.23
C CYS A 362 -5.64 -9.95 13.50
N GLY A 363 -4.31 -10.00 13.56
CA GLY A 363 -3.56 -10.41 14.75
C GLY A 363 -3.76 -9.44 15.93
N ALA A 364 -3.76 -8.14 15.66
CA ALA A 364 -4.07 -7.12 16.67
C ALA A 364 -5.51 -7.29 17.21
N VAL A 365 -6.50 -7.46 16.33
CA VAL A 365 -7.91 -7.66 16.72
C VAL A 365 -8.10 -8.91 17.57
N ARG A 366 -7.42 -10.01 17.27
CA ARG A 366 -7.49 -11.25 18.06
C ARG A 366 -7.02 -11.05 19.50
N ARG A 367 -6.13 -10.11 19.75
CA ARG A 367 -5.65 -9.77 21.10
C ARG A 367 -6.63 -8.94 21.90
N ILE A 368 -7.45 -8.14 21.23
CA ILE A 368 -8.49 -7.31 21.86
C ILE A 368 -9.59 -8.16 22.49
N LYS A 369 -9.91 -9.33 21.90
CA LYS A 369 -10.97 -10.19 22.40
C LYS A 369 -10.57 -10.85 23.72
N PRO A 370 -11.47 -10.82 24.75
CA PRO A 370 -11.18 -11.34 26.08
C PRO A 370 -10.72 -12.80 26.06
N THR A 371 -9.84 -13.17 26.99
CA THR A 371 -9.27 -14.52 27.12
C THR A 371 -10.30 -15.60 27.35
N TRP A 372 -11.46 -15.27 27.96
CA TRP A 372 -12.56 -16.22 28.18
C TRP A 372 -13.24 -16.68 26.86
N ILE A 373 -13.22 -15.83 25.81
CA ILE A 373 -13.62 -16.28 24.46
C ILE A 373 -12.57 -17.22 23.86
N ARG A 374 -11.31 -17.16 24.35
CA ARG A 374 -10.23 -18.09 23.95
C ARG A 374 -10.32 -19.41 24.69
N SER A 375 -10.71 -19.39 25.97
CA SER A 375 -10.66 -20.57 26.88
C SER A 375 -11.88 -21.48 26.84
N GLU A 376 -13.03 -21.05 26.34
CA GLU A 376 -14.20 -21.93 26.21
C GLU A 376 -14.08 -23.00 25.10
N ASN A 377 -12.91 -23.11 24.48
CA ASN A 377 -12.72 -23.91 23.27
C ASN A 377 -11.37 -24.66 23.17
N ASP A 378 -10.52 -24.66 24.20
CA ASP A 378 -9.40 -25.56 24.34
C ASP A 378 -9.85 -26.78 25.14
#